data_d88a388a96c462509d81ef94f747a37c
#
_entry.id   d88a388a96c462509d81ef94f747a37c
#
_cell.length_a   1.000
_cell.length_b   1.000
_cell.length_c   1.000
_cell.angle_alpha   90.00
_cell.angle_beta   90.00
_cell.angle_gamma   90.00
#
_symmetry.space_group_name_H-M   'P 1'
#
loop_
_entity.id
_entity.type
_entity.pdbx_description
1 polymer ?
#
loop_
_entity_poly.entity_id
_entity_poly.type
_entity_poly.pdbx_seq_one_letter_code
_entity_poly.pdbx_strand_id
1 'polypeptide(L)'
;MNPAQKDMAEITNKEKQTGTLTEIIKDKDVFIGVSAPNIVTAEMVSTMADDAIIFAMANPTPEIMPDEAKKGGARVIATGRSDFPNQINNVLVFPGIFRGALDARAGQITEEMKMAAARAIASIISDDELNEDRNGDLGCNLHWKTINHLICKAVSYTHLRAHETSQ
;
A
#
# COMPACT_ATOMS: atom_id res chain seq x y z
N MET A 1 22.72 -3.01 -6.23
CA MET A 1 21.44 -2.30 -6.47
C MET A 1 20.94 -2.66 -7.86
N ASN A 2 19.68 -3.06 -8.00
CA ASN A 2 19.04 -3.23 -9.30
C ASN A 2 18.66 -1.85 -9.91
N PRO A 3 18.25 -1.78 -11.21
CA PRO A 3 17.91 -0.49 -11.84
C PRO A 3 16.87 0.32 -11.06
N ALA A 4 15.76 -0.30 -10.65
CA ALA A 4 14.70 0.38 -9.91
C ALA A 4 15.17 0.94 -8.55
N GLN A 5 16.11 0.26 -7.88
CA GLN A 5 16.71 0.77 -6.65
C GLN A 5 17.62 1.98 -6.91
N LYS A 6 18.29 2.02 -8.07
CA LYS A 6 19.10 3.19 -8.47
C LYS A 6 18.22 4.39 -8.74
N ASP A 7 17.16 4.22 -9.54
CA ASP A 7 16.20 5.27 -9.85
C ASP A 7 15.56 5.82 -8.56
N MET A 8 15.18 4.93 -7.64
CA MET A 8 14.64 5.33 -6.34
C MET A 8 15.68 6.14 -5.52
N ALA A 9 16.94 5.72 -5.51
CA ALA A 9 17.99 6.42 -4.76
C ALA A 9 18.29 7.82 -5.31
N GLU A 10 18.04 8.08 -6.59
CA GLU A 10 18.21 9.40 -7.21
C GLU A 10 17.14 10.39 -6.79
N ILE A 11 15.90 9.92 -6.58
CA ILE A 11 14.74 10.78 -6.24
C ILE A 11 14.44 10.86 -4.75
N THR A 12 15.01 9.95 -3.94
CA THR A 12 14.82 9.88 -2.48
C THR A 12 16.10 10.23 -1.73
N ASN A 13 16.03 10.27 -0.40
CA ASN A 13 17.16 10.49 0.51
C ASN A 13 18.05 11.70 0.08
N LYS A 14 17.42 12.84 -0.11
CA LYS A 14 18.08 14.08 -0.56
C LYS A 14 19.22 14.52 0.38
N GLU A 15 19.10 14.19 1.65
CA GLU A 15 20.11 14.48 2.69
C GLU A 15 21.24 13.45 2.72
N LYS A 16 21.18 12.40 1.86
CA LYS A 16 22.17 11.33 1.79
C LYS A 16 22.46 10.66 3.13
N GLN A 17 21.43 10.47 3.95
CA GLN A 17 21.52 9.74 5.20
C GLN A 17 22.00 8.32 4.93
N THR A 18 22.95 7.85 5.73
CA THR A 18 23.50 6.49 5.70
C THR A 18 23.51 5.90 7.09
N GLY A 19 23.34 4.58 7.19
CA GLY A 19 23.34 3.90 8.49
C GLY A 19 22.62 2.57 8.42
N THR A 20 22.50 1.93 9.56
CA THR A 20 21.69 0.74 9.75
C THR A 20 20.21 1.09 9.75
N LEU A 21 19.34 0.09 9.57
CA LEU A 21 17.88 0.30 9.64
C LEU A 21 17.47 0.93 10.99
N THR A 22 18.08 0.48 12.08
CA THR A 22 17.84 1.02 13.44
C THR A 22 18.14 2.51 13.55
N GLU A 23 19.17 2.99 12.87
CA GLU A 23 19.55 4.40 12.88
C GLU A 23 18.66 5.25 11.98
N ILE A 24 18.33 4.71 10.79
CA ILE A 24 17.57 5.45 9.77
C ILE A 24 16.08 5.55 10.11
N ILE A 25 15.50 4.55 10.80
CA ILE A 25 14.07 4.53 11.16
C ILE A 25 13.70 5.56 12.22
N LYS A 26 14.67 6.03 12.98
CA LYS A 26 14.48 6.98 14.05
C LYS A 26 13.85 8.28 13.55
N ASP A 27 12.87 8.79 14.29
CA ASP A 27 12.11 10.02 13.98
C ASP A 27 11.39 10.00 12.60
N LYS A 28 11.13 8.81 12.00
CA LYS A 28 10.37 8.67 10.77
C LYS A 28 8.88 8.46 11.05
N ASP A 29 8.03 9.07 10.24
CA ASP A 29 6.57 8.97 10.36
C ASP A 29 6.04 7.66 9.79
N VAL A 30 6.67 7.13 8.73
CA VAL A 30 6.15 5.97 7.99
C VAL A 30 7.27 4.97 7.69
N PHE A 31 7.01 3.70 8.00
CA PHE A 31 7.82 2.57 7.53
C PHE A 31 7.04 1.78 6.47
N ILE A 32 7.67 1.58 5.31
CA ILE A 32 7.14 0.75 4.22
C ILE A 32 8.14 -0.37 3.95
N GLY A 33 7.81 -1.59 4.39
CA GLY A 33 8.64 -2.77 4.24
C GLY A 33 8.21 -3.64 3.05
N VAL A 34 9.16 -3.97 2.18
CA VAL A 34 9.04 -4.94 1.08
C VAL A 34 10.31 -5.80 1.01
N SER A 35 10.78 -6.28 2.15
CA SER A 35 12.12 -6.83 2.30
C SER A 35 12.15 -8.23 2.90
N ALA A 36 12.57 -8.37 4.14
CA ALA A 36 12.78 -9.65 4.81
C ALA A 36 12.00 -9.74 6.13
N PRO A 37 11.59 -10.94 6.56
CA PRO A 37 10.82 -11.10 7.79
C PRO A 37 11.62 -10.71 9.03
N ASN A 38 10.90 -10.16 10.03
CA ASN A 38 11.40 -9.91 11.39
C ASN A 38 12.67 -9.03 11.46
N ILE A 39 12.82 -8.07 10.55
CA ILE A 39 13.96 -7.12 10.56
C ILE A 39 13.68 -5.85 11.36
N VAL A 40 12.43 -5.61 11.73
CA VAL A 40 12.00 -4.47 12.56
C VAL A 40 11.55 -4.99 13.91
N THR A 41 11.95 -4.31 14.98
CA THR A 41 11.59 -4.68 16.37
C THR A 41 10.69 -3.61 17.00
N ALA A 42 10.01 -3.96 18.11
CA ALA A 42 9.21 -3.01 18.85
C ALA A 42 10.04 -1.81 19.35
N GLU A 43 11.30 -2.04 19.75
CA GLU A 43 12.20 -0.98 20.16
C GLU A 43 12.54 -0.03 19.02
N MET A 44 12.72 -0.54 17.80
CA MET A 44 12.93 0.32 16.62
C MET A 44 11.69 1.17 16.35
N VAL A 45 10.50 0.60 16.42
CA VAL A 45 9.24 1.33 16.25
C VAL A 45 9.09 2.41 17.32
N SER A 46 9.46 2.15 18.57
CA SER A 46 9.38 3.14 19.66
C SER A 46 10.31 4.35 19.47
N THR A 47 11.26 4.29 18.54
CA THR A 47 12.12 5.42 18.18
C THR A 47 11.60 6.23 16.99
N MET A 48 10.53 5.78 16.34
CA MET A 48 9.88 6.52 15.25
C MET A 48 9.16 7.76 15.79
N ALA A 49 8.62 8.57 14.89
CA ALA A 49 7.80 9.72 15.26
C ALA A 49 6.50 9.26 15.95
N ASP A 50 5.89 10.17 16.70
CA ASP A 50 4.57 9.93 17.31
C ASP A 50 3.55 9.57 16.22
N ASP A 51 2.61 8.67 16.56
CA ASP A 51 1.58 8.17 15.61
C ASP A 51 2.14 7.49 14.36
N ALA A 52 3.28 6.81 14.45
CA ALA A 52 3.93 6.15 13.33
C ALA A 52 3.02 5.17 12.57
N ILE A 53 3.22 5.10 11.26
CA ILE A 53 2.51 4.21 10.34
C ILE A 53 3.45 3.09 9.88
N ILE A 54 3.03 1.84 10.01
CA ILE A 54 3.81 0.65 9.66
C ILE A 54 3.09 -0.15 8.57
N PHE A 55 3.69 -0.21 7.38
CA PHE A 55 3.27 -1.11 6.29
C PHE A 55 4.32 -2.20 6.13
N ALA A 56 4.11 -3.35 6.80
CA ALA A 56 5.02 -4.49 6.78
C ALA A 56 4.51 -5.54 5.79
N MET A 57 4.99 -5.48 4.54
CA MET A 57 4.42 -6.20 3.41
C MET A 57 5.22 -7.42 2.97
N ALA A 58 6.31 -7.80 3.65
CA ALA A 58 7.02 -9.04 3.37
C ALA A 58 6.09 -10.25 3.56
N ASN A 59 6.22 -11.24 2.68
CA ASN A 59 5.34 -12.41 2.62
C ASN A 59 6.20 -13.70 2.61
N PRO A 60 5.89 -14.75 3.38
CA PRO A 60 4.70 -14.94 4.23
C PRO A 60 4.76 -14.28 5.61
N THR A 61 5.94 -13.93 6.09
CA THR A 61 6.14 -13.30 7.39
C THR A 61 6.54 -11.83 7.19
N PRO A 62 5.83 -10.89 7.83
CA PRO A 62 6.13 -9.46 7.68
C PRO A 62 7.44 -9.06 8.37
N GLU A 63 7.93 -7.86 8.08
CA GLU A 63 9.13 -7.27 8.69
C GLU A 63 8.99 -7.10 10.21
N ILE A 64 7.76 -6.92 10.69
CA ILE A 64 7.38 -6.92 12.10
C ILE A 64 5.95 -7.46 12.22
N MET A 65 5.68 -8.25 13.25
CA MET A 65 4.32 -8.69 13.55
C MET A 65 3.47 -7.54 14.10
N PRO A 66 2.16 -7.46 13.77
CA PRO A 66 1.30 -6.38 14.20
C PRO A 66 1.30 -6.13 15.71
N ASP A 67 1.28 -7.19 16.52
CA ASP A 67 1.31 -7.06 17.98
C ASP A 67 2.59 -6.43 18.48
N GLU A 68 3.73 -6.73 17.85
CA GLU A 68 5.02 -6.14 18.19
C GLU A 68 5.10 -4.67 17.75
N ALA A 69 4.57 -4.35 16.56
CA ALA A 69 4.49 -2.97 16.09
C ALA A 69 3.59 -2.11 17.02
N LYS A 70 2.48 -2.66 17.49
CA LYS A 70 1.59 -2.01 18.46
C LYS A 70 2.27 -1.78 19.81
N LYS A 71 3.05 -2.75 20.30
CA LYS A 71 3.87 -2.58 21.53
C LYS A 71 4.89 -1.46 21.37
N GLY A 72 5.45 -1.27 20.17
CA GLY A 72 6.36 -0.17 19.85
C GLY A 72 5.68 1.19 19.74
N GLY A 73 4.34 1.27 19.79
CA GLY A 73 3.61 2.53 19.74
C GLY A 73 3.11 2.92 18.34
N ALA A 74 3.18 2.02 17.36
CA ALA A 74 2.64 2.31 16.03
C ALA A 74 1.12 2.59 16.09
N ARG A 75 0.68 3.66 15.43
CA ARG A 75 -0.72 4.08 15.35
C ARG A 75 -1.50 3.30 14.29
N VAL A 76 -0.92 3.16 13.11
CA VAL A 76 -1.51 2.41 12.00
C VAL A 76 -0.57 1.29 11.62
N ILE A 77 -1.11 0.08 11.55
CA ILE A 77 -0.35 -1.12 11.20
C ILE A 77 -1.10 -1.87 10.11
N ALA A 78 -0.41 -2.18 9.02
CA ALA A 78 -0.96 -2.97 7.93
C ALA A 78 0.05 -4.00 7.42
N THR A 79 -0.43 -5.18 7.03
CA THR A 79 0.39 -6.27 6.52
C THR A 79 -0.22 -6.89 5.27
N GLY A 80 0.53 -7.73 4.56
CA GLY A 80 -0.01 -8.55 3.45
C GLY A 80 -0.88 -9.72 3.90
N ARG A 81 -0.99 -9.98 5.21
CA ARG A 81 -1.69 -11.15 5.77
C ARG A 81 -3.18 -10.88 5.93
N SER A 82 -4.00 -11.90 5.65
CA SER A 82 -5.47 -11.84 5.79
C SER A 82 -5.97 -12.15 7.20
N ASP A 83 -5.10 -12.62 8.09
CA ASP A 83 -5.42 -12.97 9.48
C ASP A 83 -5.22 -11.79 10.45
N PHE A 84 -4.83 -10.63 9.94
CA PHE A 84 -4.72 -9.38 10.69
C PHE A 84 -5.57 -8.27 10.07
N PRO A 85 -5.99 -7.27 10.86
CA PRO A 85 -6.64 -6.07 10.34
C PRO A 85 -5.76 -5.31 9.34
N ASN A 86 -6.39 -4.45 8.52
CA ASN A 86 -5.69 -3.59 7.55
C ASN A 86 -4.83 -4.37 6.55
N GLN A 87 -5.41 -5.39 5.91
CA GLN A 87 -4.72 -6.16 4.90
C GLN A 87 -4.34 -5.31 3.70
N ILE A 88 -3.04 -5.24 3.37
CA ILE A 88 -2.50 -4.69 2.12
C ILE A 88 -2.05 -5.87 1.25
N ASN A 89 -2.91 -6.31 0.34
CA ASN A 89 -2.59 -7.42 -0.53
C ASN A 89 -2.97 -7.09 -1.97
N ASN A 90 -2.02 -7.28 -2.89
CA ASN A 90 -2.23 -7.08 -4.32
C ASN A 90 -3.32 -7.98 -4.92
N VAL A 91 -3.73 -9.06 -4.25
CA VAL A 91 -4.87 -9.88 -4.68
C VAL A 91 -6.15 -9.07 -4.82
N LEU A 92 -6.30 -7.97 -4.07
CA LEU A 92 -7.48 -7.10 -4.14
C LEU A 92 -7.68 -6.47 -5.52
N VAL A 93 -6.63 -6.28 -6.28
CA VAL A 93 -6.68 -5.59 -7.58
C VAL A 93 -6.88 -6.56 -8.76
N PHE A 94 -6.50 -7.83 -8.61
CA PHE A 94 -6.32 -8.72 -9.76
C PHE A 94 -7.56 -8.97 -10.61
N PRO A 95 -8.69 -9.43 -10.12
CA PRO A 95 -9.80 -9.68 -11.04
C PRO A 95 -10.27 -8.40 -11.74
N GLY A 96 -10.34 -7.28 -11.01
CA GLY A 96 -10.81 -6.00 -11.54
C GLY A 96 -9.91 -5.42 -12.62
N ILE A 97 -8.60 -5.40 -12.41
CA ILE A 97 -7.66 -4.80 -13.37
C ILE A 97 -7.57 -5.61 -14.66
N PHE A 98 -7.54 -6.95 -14.57
CA PHE A 98 -7.51 -7.79 -15.76
C PHE A 98 -8.83 -7.73 -16.52
N ARG A 99 -9.95 -7.76 -15.82
CA ARG A 99 -11.25 -7.62 -16.46
C ARG A 99 -11.38 -6.28 -17.19
N GLY A 100 -10.98 -5.18 -16.54
CA GLY A 100 -10.99 -3.85 -17.14
C GLY A 100 -10.09 -3.74 -18.37
N ALA A 101 -8.90 -4.32 -18.31
CA ALA A 101 -7.97 -4.35 -19.44
C ALA A 101 -8.53 -5.15 -20.62
N LEU A 102 -9.15 -6.31 -20.36
CA LEU A 102 -9.76 -7.14 -21.41
C LEU A 102 -10.98 -6.46 -22.03
N ASP A 103 -11.86 -5.86 -21.25
CA ASP A 103 -13.05 -5.15 -21.74
C ASP A 103 -12.65 -3.96 -22.62
N ALA A 104 -11.58 -3.25 -22.26
CA ALA A 104 -11.01 -2.15 -23.04
C ALA A 104 -10.14 -2.62 -24.21
N ARG A 105 -9.89 -3.93 -24.38
CA ARG A 105 -8.95 -4.51 -25.36
C ARG A 105 -7.55 -3.89 -25.28
N ALA A 106 -7.09 -3.59 -24.07
CA ALA A 106 -5.79 -2.98 -23.85
C ALA A 106 -4.66 -3.96 -24.20
N GLY A 107 -3.65 -3.47 -24.94
CA GLY A 107 -2.45 -4.25 -25.26
C GLY A 107 -1.48 -4.42 -24.08
N GLN A 108 -1.62 -3.58 -23.06
CA GLN A 108 -0.81 -3.64 -21.83
C GLN A 108 -1.54 -2.96 -20.67
N ILE A 109 -1.14 -3.26 -19.45
CA ILE A 109 -1.60 -2.56 -18.24
C ILE A 109 -0.65 -1.38 -17.99
N THR A 110 -1.14 -0.16 -18.19
CA THR A 110 -0.36 1.09 -18.05
C THR A 110 -0.25 1.56 -16.58
N GLU A 111 0.65 2.48 -16.30
CA GLU A 111 0.76 3.09 -14.97
C GLU A 111 -0.53 3.85 -14.58
N GLU A 112 -1.16 4.53 -15.55
CA GLU A 112 -2.43 5.22 -15.33
C GLU A 112 -3.54 4.24 -14.93
N MET A 113 -3.59 3.04 -15.53
CA MET A 113 -4.54 1.98 -15.16
C MET A 113 -4.29 1.48 -13.74
N LYS A 114 -3.03 1.32 -13.33
CA LYS A 114 -2.67 0.94 -11.95
C LYS A 114 -3.08 2.03 -10.95
N MET A 115 -2.81 3.28 -11.26
CA MET A 115 -3.22 4.42 -10.43
C MET A 115 -4.75 4.56 -10.34
N ALA A 116 -5.46 4.30 -11.44
CA ALA A 116 -6.93 4.30 -11.45
C ALA A 116 -7.48 3.19 -10.54
N ALA A 117 -6.88 1.98 -10.59
CA ALA A 117 -7.25 0.89 -9.72
C ALA A 117 -7.02 1.22 -8.23
N ALA A 118 -5.87 1.82 -7.89
CA ALA A 118 -5.56 2.24 -6.52
C ALA A 118 -6.57 3.28 -6.00
N ARG A 119 -6.92 4.27 -6.81
CA ARG A 119 -7.94 5.28 -6.47
C ARG A 119 -9.33 4.67 -6.31
N ALA A 120 -9.69 3.70 -7.16
CA ALA A 120 -10.96 2.98 -7.06
C ALA A 120 -11.06 2.19 -5.75
N ILE A 121 -9.97 1.56 -5.30
CA ILE A 121 -9.92 0.88 -4.00
C ILE A 121 -10.09 1.90 -2.86
N ALA A 122 -9.34 2.99 -2.90
CA ALA A 122 -9.39 4.02 -1.87
C ALA A 122 -10.78 4.69 -1.76
N SER A 123 -11.51 4.84 -2.88
CA SER A 123 -12.83 5.47 -2.91
C SER A 123 -13.97 4.60 -2.35
N ILE A 124 -13.68 3.36 -1.92
CA ILE A 124 -14.71 2.46 -1.38
C ILE A 124 -15.10 2.88 0.03
N ILE A 125 -14.17 3.47 0.76
CA ILE A 125 -14.42 3.99 2.11
C ILE A 125 -14.86 5.44 1.97
N SER A 126 -16.05 5.75 2.47
CA SER A 126 -16.58 7.11 2.46
C SER A 126 -15.90 7.99 3.51
N ASP A 127 -15.95 9.31 3.31
CA ASP A 127 -15.40 10.26 4.28
C ASP A 127 -16.13 10.17 5.65
N ASP A 128 -17.40 9.78 5.65
CA ASP A 128 -18.18 9.58 6.88
C ASP A 128 -17.65 8.36 7.65
N GLU A 129 -17.41 7.23 6.96
CA GLU A 129 -16.82 6.03 7.57
C GLU A 129 -15.41 6.30 8.11
N LEU A 130 -14.60 7.10 7.40
CA LEU A 130 -13.26 7.52 7.88
C LEU A 130 -13.33 8.37 9.14
N ASN A 131 -14.38 9.18 9.32
CA ASN A 131 -14.57 10.02 10.50
C ASN A 131 -15.09 9.26 11.71
N GLU A 132 -15.86 8.20 11.53
CA GLU A 132 -16.40 7.37 12.60
C GLU A 132 -15.33 6.47 13.24
N ASP A 133 -14.34 6.02 12.48
CA ASP A 133 -13.32 5.06 12.94
C ASP A 133 -12.00 5.72 13.35
N ARG A 134 -12.07 6.58 14.36
CA ARG A 134 -10.87 7.23 14.94
C ARG A 134 -9.93 6.27 15.67
N ASN A 135 -10.27 5.00 15.81
CA ASN A 135 -9.51 4.02 16.58
C ASN A 135 -8.59 3.12 15.73
N GLY A 136 -8.55 3.29 14.40
CA GLY A 136 -7.61 2.58 13.52
C GLY A 136 -7.96 1.11 13.24
N ASP A 137 -9.06 0.62 13.74
CA ASP A 137 -9.62 -0.70 13.43
C ASP A 137 -10.69 -0.56 12.33
N LEU A 138 -10.30 -0.11 11.15
CA LEU A 138 -11.12 -0.29 9.96
C LEU A 138 -11.23 -1.79 9.68
N GLY A 139 -12.17 -2.43 10.38
CA GLY A 139 -12.64 -3.77 10.03
C GLY A 139 -13.33 -3.70 8.67
N CYS A 140 -12.57 -3.48 7.63
CA CYS A 140 -13.06 -3.40 6.26
C CYS A 140 -13.64 -4.74 5.84
N ASN A 141 -14.91 -4.96 6.11
CA ASN A 141 -15.75 -5.92 5.38
C ASN A 141 -16.00 -5.41 3.96
N LEU A 142 -14.92 -5.08 3.25
CA LEU A 142 -14.97 -4.65 1.86
C LEU A 142 -15.55 -5.77 1.01
N HIS A 143 -16.73 -5.51 0.44
CA HIS A 143 -17.43 -6.49 -0.37
C HIS A 143 -16.63 -6.73 -1.65
N TRP A 144 -15.95 -7.87 -1.78
CA TRP A 144 -15.08 -8.26 -2.90
C TRP A 144 -15.67 -7.96 -4.29
N LYS A 145 -16.98 -8.17 -4.47
CA LYS A 145 -17.66 -7.88 -5.73
C LYS A 145 -17.68 -6.39 -6.07
N THR A 146 -17.86 -5.53 -5.08
CA THR A 146 -17.88 -4.07 -5.25
C THR A 146 -16.51 -3.55 -5.62
N ILE A 147 -15.46 -4.01 -4.95
CA ILE A 147 -14.06 -3.66 -5.26
C ILE A 147 -13.74 -3.97 -6.71
N ASN A 148 -13.99 -5.21 -7.14
CA ASN A 148 -13.65 -5.63 -8.49
C ASN A 148 -14.45 -4.88 -9.57
N HIS A 149 -15.72 -4.55 -9.31
CA HIS A 149 -16.54 -3.78 -10.23
C HIS A 149 -16.01 -2.34 -10.41
N LEU A 150 -15.65 -1.68 -9.32
CA LEU A 150 -15.10 -0.32 -9.36
C LEU A 150 -13.73 -0.27 -10.05
N ILE A 151 -12.84 -1.22 -9.75
CA ILE A 151 -11.55 -1.33 -10.42
C ILE A 151 -11.73 -1.56 -11.92
N CYS A 152 -12.59 -2.49 -12.31
CA CYS A 152 -12.87 -2.78 -13.70
C CYS A 152 -13.33 -1.53 -14.46
N LYS A 153 -14.30 -0.79 -13.93
CA LYS A 153 -14.78 0.47 -14.52
C LYS A 153 -13.68 1.53 -14.64
N ALA A 154 -12.93 1.77 -13.55
CA ALA A 154 -11.89 2.78 -13.53
C ALA A 154 -10.78 2.48 -14.54
N VAL A 155 -10.36 1.23 -14.65
CA VAL A 155 -9.30 0.78 -15.56
C VAL A 155 -9.76 0.87 -17.02
N SER A 156 -10.96 0.39 -17.34
CA SER A 156 -11.53 0.46 -18.70
C SER A 156 -11.67 1.92 -19.17
N TYR A 157 -12.20 2.77 -18.32
CA TYR A 157 -12.40 4.19 -18.63
C TYR A 157 -11.07 4.93 -18.88
N THR A 158 -10.06 4.66 -18.06
CA THR A 158 -8.74 5.28 -18.21
C THR A 158 -8.09 4.91 -19.53
N HIS A 159 -8.19 3.64 -19.95
CA HIS A 159 -7.64 3.20 -21.23
C HIS A 159 -8.36 3.84 -22.43
N LEU A 160 -9.70 3.90 -22.42
CA LEU A 160 -10.49 4.48 -23.49
C LEU A 160 -10.19 5.98 -23.65
N ARG A 161 -10.09 6.75 -22.55
CA ARG A 161 -9.71 8.18 -22.63
C ARG A 161 -8.33 8.41 -23.20
N ALA A 162 -7.36 7.55 -22.89
CA ALA A 162 -6.00 7.67 -23.44
C ALA A 162 -6.00 7.52 -24.98
N HIS A 163 -6.88 6.71 -25.54
CA HIS A 163 -7.04 6.56 -26.99
C HIS A 163 -7.72 7.78 -27.65
N GLU A 164 -8.70 8.40 -27.00
CA GLU A 164 -9.40 9.58 -27.52
C GLU A 164 -8.48 10.83 -27.61
N THR A 165 -7.51 10.95 -26.70
CA THR A 165 -6.57 12.08 -26.67
C THR A 165 -5.35 11.90 -27.59
N SER A 166 -5.20 10.72 -28.19
CA SER A 166 -4.08 10.37 -29.08
C SER A 166 -4.43 10.47 -30.57
N GLN A 167 -5.65 10.89 -30.92
CA GLN A 167 -6.14 11.20 -32.26
C GLN A 167 -6.22 12.71 -32.46
#